data_a52332afdd5cd72d180fbb22e7008c39
#
_entry.id   a52332afdd5cd72d180fbb22e7008c39
#
_cell.length_a   1.000
_cell.length_b   1.000
_cell.length_c   1.000
_cell.angle_alpha   90.00
_cell.angle_beta   90.00
_cell.angle_gamma   90.00
#
_symmetry.space_group_name_H-M   'P 1'
#
loop_
_entity.id
_entity.type
_entity.pdbx_description
1 polymer ?
#
loop_
_entity_poly.entity_id
_entity_poly.type
_entity_poly.pdbx_seq_one_letter_code
_entity_poly.pdbx_strand_id
1 'polypeptide(L)'
;MKRDAIDLSTLKVFPLFRKYFIPTLLGMLSMSAVTAIDGIFVGHGVGSDGIAAINICIPLLMLFTGIGLMVGAGCSVVASVQLSRGKSQVARINVTQALLFVTIVALIPSLLMMAFPEKTALMLGSSETLLPLVKDYLSWFVPSWVFQIWISVSLFIIRLDGAPRLAMLCSLITAVINVALDWLFIFPFGWGVMGAAFATSISIVAGGVVAIVYLLFFARRLRLCALKWSAKSIRLFARNIGYQCRIGASALLGEATLAVLMFAGNQVFMQYLGDDGVGAFGIACYYIPFVFMVGNAIAQSAQPIISFNFGLGDSSRVKETECIALLTAVVCGAIVTAVFTFWPSTLVGLFLDLDDAAAQIAVGGLPLFAVGFTFFIINLTAVGYFQSIERVIPATAFALMRGCVFLVPCFIILPQLSGTPGIWYAMPLSEILTTVSIILFFLYNRYNPVHRNNQTGTANPHADTQM
;
A
#
# COMPACT_ATOMS: atom_id res chain seq x y z
N MET A 1 6.05 28.20 8.09
CA MET A 1 4.76 27.51 8.12
C MET A 1 4.32 27.33 9.57
N LYS A 2 3.20 27.92 10.01
CA LYS A 2 2.60 27.58 11.31
C LYS A 2 2.21 26.11 11.27
N ARG A 3 2.91 25.26 12.03
CA ARG A 3 2.56 23.85 12.18
C ARG A 3 1.23 23.80 12.92
N ASP A 4 0.18 23.29 12.25
CA ASP A 4 -1.04 22.90 12.92
C ASP A 4 -0.66 21.79 13.92
N ALA A 5 -0.63 22.13 15.20
CA ALA A 5 -0.49 21.14 16.26
C ALA A 5 -1.81 20.36 16.31
N ILE A 6 -1.86 19.24 15.59
CA ILE A 6 -3.06 18.41 15.54
C ILE A 6 -3.14 17.62 16.84
N ASP A 7 -4.14 17.94 17.66
CA ASP A 7 -4.47 17.17 18.85
C ASP A 7 -5.45 16.05 18.46
N LEU A 8 -5.02 14.80 18.63
CA LEU A 8 -5.79 13.61 18.27
C LEU A 8 -6.90 13.30 19.29
N SER A 9 -6.85 13.90 20.48
CA SER A 9 -7.77 13.61 21.58
C SER A 9 -8.93 14.60 21.71
N THR A 10 -8.75 15.87 21.41
CA THR A 10 -9.72 16.93 21.73
C THR A 10 -10.51 17.44 20.53
N LEU A 11 -9.93 17.41 19.33
CA LEU A 11 -10.61 17.89 18.12
C LEU A 11 -11.78 16.99 17.75
N LYS A 12 -12.88 17.57 17.21
CA LYS A 12 -13.99 16.80 16.65
C LYS A 12 -13.50 15.83 15.58
N VAL A 13 -14.00 14.60 15.59
CA VAL A 13 -13.45 13.49 14.77
C VAL A 13 -13.56 13.77 13.28
N PHE A 14 -14.71 14.25 12.78
CA PHE A 14 -14.89 14.50 11.34
C PHE A 14 -13.94 15.58 10.77
N PRO A 15 -13.80 16.78 11.35
CA PRO A 15 -12.80 17.74 10.91
C PRO A 15 -11.37 17.23 11.02
N LEU A 16 -11.08 16.44 12.06
CA LEU A 16 -9.78 15.81 12.26
C LEU A 16 -9.50 14.80 11.15
N PHE A 17 -10.42 13.88 10.88
CA PHE A 17 -10.29 12.90 9.79
C PHE A 17 -10.10 13.59 8.43
N ARG A 18 -10.86 14.63 8.10
CA ARG A 18 -10.70 15.39 6.86
C ARG A 18 -9.32 16.02 6.72
N LYS A 19 -8.72 16.51 7.82
CA LYS A 19 -7.35 17.07 7.83
C LYS A 19 -6.29 16.02 7.48
N TYR A 20 -6.54 14.75 7.77
CA TYR A 20 -5.67 13.63 7.39
C TYR A 20 -6.01 13.09 6.01
N PHE A 21 -7.29 12.91 5.71
CA PHE A 21 -7.77 12.22 4.51
C PHE A 21 -7.41 12.96 3.22
N ILE A 22 -7.72 14.26 3.13
CA ILE A 22 -7.46 15.02 1.90
C ILE A 22 -5.97 15.03 1.52
N PRO A 23 -5.02 15.36 2.40
CA PRO A 23 -3.61 15.30 2.05
C PRO A 23 -3.13 13.87 1.74
N THR A 24 -3.60 12.87 2.49
CA THR A 24 -3.19 11.49 2.26
C THR A 24 -3.68 10.98 0.91
N LEU A 25 -4.93 11.25 0.56
CA LEU A 25 -5.52 10.88 -0.73
C LEU A 25 -4.74 11.53 -1.89
N LEU A 26 -4.50 12.84 -1.83
CA LEU A 26 -3.75 13.54 -2.86
C LEU A 26 -2.33 13.01 -3.01
N GLY A 27 -1.63 12.75 -1.90
CA GLY A 27 -0.29 12.17 -1.94
C GLY A 27 -0.25 10.76 -2.54
N MET A 28 -1.24 9.92 -2.22
CA MET A 28 -1.31 8.55 -2.75
C MET A 28 -1.73 8.50 -4.22
N LEU A 29 -2.71 9.32 -4.62
CA LEU A 29 -3.11 9.41 -6.01
C LEU A 29 -2.00 9.97 -6.91
N SER A 30 -1.19 10.92 -6.40
CA SER A 30 -0.04 11.42 -7.17
C SER A 30 1.01 10.33 -7.40
N MET A 31 1.27 9.46 -6.41
CA MET A 31 2.18 8.33 -6.58
C MET A 31 1.66 7.31 -7.61
N SER A 32 0.36 7.02 -7.58
CA SER A 32 -0.26 6.13 -8.57
C SER A 32 -0.23 6.73 -9.99
N ALA A 33 -0.45 8.04 -10.11
CA ALA A 33 -0.37 8.74 -11.39
C ALA A 33 1.06 8.71 -11.98
N VAL A 34 2.08 8.84 -11.14
CA VAL A 34 3.49 8.73 -11.56
C VAL A 34 3.76 7.38 -12.20
N THR A 35 3.33 6.29 -11.58
CA THR A 35 3.54 4.94 -12.13
C THR A 35 2.92 4.78 -13.52
N ALA A 36 1.74 5.39 -13.75
CA ALA A 36 1.10 5.37 -15.06
C ALA A 36 1.85 6.25 -16.09
N ILE A 37 2.31 7.44 -15.69
CA ILE A 37 3.08 8.35 -16.55
C ILE A 37 4.44 7.75 -16.93
N ASP A 38 5.13 7.13 -15.98
CA ASP A 38 6.40 6.43 -16.20
C ASP A 38 6.23 5.31 -17.23
N GLY A 39 5.18 4.47 -17.09
CA GLY A 39 4.84 3.47 -18.10
C GLY A 39 4.57 4.05 -19.49
N ILE A 40 3.89 5.19 -19.58
CA ILE A 40 3.63 5.90 -20.85
C ILE A 40 4.95 6.41 -21.47
N PHE A 41 5.80 7.04 -20.68
CA PHE A 41 7.08 7.59 -21.18
C PHE A 41 8.02 6.48 -21.65
N VAL A 42 8.14 5.40 -20.91
CA VAL A 42 8.96 4.25 -21.31
C VAL A 42 8.38 3.59 -22.57
N GLY A 43 7.06 3.45 -22.65
CA GLY A 43 6.40 2.91 -23.84
C GLY A 43 6.68 3.69 -25.11
N HIS A 44 6.63 5.04 -25.05
CA HIS A 44 6.89 5.90 -26.19
C HIS A 44 8.39 6.09 -26.48
N GLY A 45 9.23 6.09 -25.44
CA GLY A 45 10.66 6.38 -25.59
C GLY A 45 11.54 5.17 -25.86
N VAL A 46 11.11 3.98 -25.42
CA VAL A 46 11.90 2.73 -25.52
C VAL A 46 11.15 1.64 -26.29
N GLY A 47 9.82 1.62 -26.21
CA GLY A 47 8.97 0.60 -26.81
C GLY A 47 8.63 -0.56 -25.87
N SER A 48 8.10 -1.64 -26.48
CA SER A 48 7.60 -2.83 -25.77
C SER A 48 8.65 -3.52 -24.90
N ASP A 49 9.89 -3.60 -25.37
CA ASP A 49 10.99 -4.27 -24.66
C ASP A 49 11.35 -3.53 -23.37
N GLY A 50 11.26 -2.19 -23.37
CA GLY A 50 11.46 -1.36 -22.18
C GLY A 50 10.37 -1.62 -21.13
N ILE A 51 9.11 -1.68 -21.55
CA ILE A 51 7.98 -2.01 -20.66
C ILE A 51 8.15 -3.43 -20.10
N ALA A 52 8.53 -4.39 -20.92
CA ALA A 52 8.76 -5.78 -20.50
C ALA A 52 9.88 -5.87 -19.47
N ALA A 53 11.00 -5.17 -19.67
CA ALA A 53 12.13 -5.15 -18.74
C ALA A 53 11.73 -4.58 -17.36
N ILE A 54 10.95 -3.49 -17.32
CA ILE A 54 10.45 -2.91 -16.07
C ILE A 54 9.48 -3.87 -15.39
N ASN A 55 8.55 -4.48 -16.13
CA ASN A 55 7.56 -5.40 -15.58
C ASN A 55 8.20 -6.63 -14.92
N ILE A 56 9.34 -7.11 -15.41
CA ILE A 56 10.12 -8.19 -14.77
C ILE A 56 10.59 -7.76 -13.37
N CYS A 57 10.87 -6.47 -13.13
CA CYS A 57 11.35 -5.95 -11.86
C CYS A 57 10.22 -5.59 -10.88
N ILE A 58 8.98 -5.41 -11.33
CA ILE A 58 7.83 -5.00 -10.49
C ILE A 58 7.58 -5.92 -9.28
N PRO A 59 7.61 -7.26 -9.37
CA PRO A 59 7.34 -8.12 -8.21
C PRO A 59 8.30 -7.86 -7.05
N LEU A 60 9.54 -7.56 -7.37
CA LEU A 60 10.57 -7.27 -6.38
C LEU A 60 10.33 -5.90 -5.71
N LEU A 61 9.95 -4.90 -6.49
CA LEU A 61 9.53 -3.60 -5.98
C LEU A 61 8.31 -3.71 -5.05
N MET A 62 7.29 -4.48 -5.44
CA MET A 62 6.10 -4.73 -4.63
C MET A 62 6.46 -5.39 -3.29
N LEU A 63 7.39 -6.35 -3.29
CA LEU A 63 7.85 -7.00 -2.07
C LEU A 63 8.50 -5.98 -1.10
N PHE A 64 9.42 -5.15 -1.58
CA PHE A 64 10.08 -4.13 -0.75
C PHE A 64 9.10 -3.06 -0.27
N THR A 65 8.20 -2.60 -1.12
CA THR A 65 7.14 -1.66 -0.74
C THR A 65 6.23 -2.28 0.32
N GLY A 66 5.81 -3.54 0.14
CA GLY A 66 4.99 -4.27 1.09
C GLY A 66 5.65 -4.44 2.47
N ILE A 67 6.96 -4.73 2.50
CA ILE A 67 7.73 -4.78 3.76
C ILE A 67 7.76 -3.40 4.42
N GLY A 68 7.98 -2.33 3.65
CA GLY A 68 7.94 -0.96 4.14
C GLY A 68 6.58 -0.59 4.74
N LEU A 69 5.49 -0.93 4.06
CA LEU A 69 4.12 -0.72 4.53
C LEU A 69 3.83 -1.54 5.80
N MET A 70 4.27 -2.80 5.85
CA MET A 70 4.13 -3.66 7.02
C MET A 70 4.79 -3.03 8.25
N VAL A 71 6.06 -2.67 8.14
CA VAL A 71 6.81 -2.10 9.27
C VAL A 71 6.28 -0.71 9.61
N GLY A 72 5.98 0.13 8.61
CA GLY A 72 5.48 1.49 8.77
C GLY A 72 4.12 1.54 9.48
N ALA A 73 3.16 0.74 9.03
CA ALA A 73 1.83 0.65 9.63
C ALA A 73 1.90 0.09 11.05
N GLY A 74 2.62 -1.03 11.26
CA GLY A 74 2.78 -1.63 12.58
C GLY A 74 3.50 -0.72 13.56
N CYS A 75 4.58 -0.07 13.14
CA CYS A 75 5.31 0.91 13.94
C CYS A 75 4.42 2.10 14.33
N SER A 76 3.64 2.63 13.37
CA SER A 76 2.74 3.76 13.61
C SER A 76 1.69 3.43 14.65
N VAL A 77 1.07 2.25 14.60
CA VAL A 77 0.09 1.80 15.61
C VAL A 77 0.74 1.69 16.99
N VAL A 78 1.87 0.96 17.09
CA VAL A 78 2.57 0.78 18.38
C VAL A 78 3.03 2.13 18.96
N ALA A 79 3.62 3.00 18.15
CA ALA A 79 4.07 4.32 18.59
C ALA A 79 2.89 5.20 19.02
N SER A 80 1.75 5.14 18.33
CA SER A 80 0.53 5.87 18.63
C SER A 80 -0.04 5.48 20.00
N VAL A 81 -0.13 4.18 20.29
CA VAL A 81 -0.57 3.65 21.59
C VAL A 81 0.40 4.05 22.72
N GLN A 82 1.71 4.06 22.46
CA GLN A 82 2.67 4.52 23.48
C GLN A 82 2.59 6.04 23.71
N LEU A 83 2.37 6.83 22.66
CA LEU A 83 2.17 8.28 22.78
C LEU A 83 0.92 8.63 23.58
N SER A 84 -0.19 7.92 23.39
CA SER A 84 -1.44 8.15 24.13
C SER A 84 -1.29 7.88 25.62
N ARG A 85 -0.42 6.93 25.99
CA ARG A 85 -0.07 6.58 27.38
C ARG A 85 1.00 7.51 27.98
N GLY A 86 1.40 8.58 27.29
CA GLY A 86 2.45 9.50 27.74
C GLY A 86 3.89 8.97 27.63
N LYS A 87 4.09 7.75 27.10
CA LYS A 87 5.42 7.10 26.97
C LYS A 87 6.15 7.51 25.68
N SER A 88 6.38 8.83 25.49
CA SER A 88 6.96 9.37 24.26
C SER A 88 8.36 8.82 23.95
N GLN A 89 9.19 8.56 24.96
CA GLN A 89 10.52 7.98 24.77
C GLN A 89 10.44 6.57 24.19
N VAL A 90 9.49 5.75 24.66
CA VAL A 90 9.26 4.41 24.13
C VAL A 90 8.80 4.45 22.68
N ALA A 91 7.91 5.40 22.34
CA ALA A 91 7.47 5.61 20.96
C ALA A 91 8.66 5.98 20.04
N ARG A 92 9.55 6.90 20.46
CA ARG A 92 10.77 7.26 19.71
C ARG A 92 11.71 6.08 19.49
N ILE A 93 11.92 5.25 20.53
CA ILE A 93 12.74 4.04 20.43
C ILE A 93 12.14 3.09 19.38
N ASN A 94 10.83 2.84 19.42
CA ASN A 94 10.15 1.96 18.45
C ASN A 94 10.31 2.47 17.01
N VAL A 95 10.16 3.78 16.78
CA VAL A 95 10.35 4.40 15.47
C VAL A 95 11.79 4.26 14.97
N THR A 96 12.77 4.53 15.85
CA THR A 96 14.19 4.40 15.48
C THR A 96 14.56 2.95 15.17
N GLN A 97 14.04 2.01 15.96
CA GLN A 97 14.22 0.57 15.72
C GLN A 97 13.61 0.13 14.40
N ALA A 98 12.41 0.60 14.05
CA ALA A 98 11.74 0.30 12.79
C ALA A 98 12.60 0.76 11.59
N LEU A 99 13.08 2.01 11.60
CA LEU A 99 13.90 2.54 10.52
C LEU A 99 15.23 1.81 10.39
N LEU A 100 15.88 1.47 11.52
CA LEU A 100 17.12 0.68 11.49
C LEU A 100 16.88 -0.71 10.91
N PHE A 101 15.82 -1.38 11.32
CA PHE A 101 15.45 -2.71 10.83
C PHE A 101 15.22 -2.70 9.32
N VAL A 102 14.38 -1.79 8.82
CA VAL A 102 14.09 -1.73 7.38
C VAL A 102 15.32 -1.32 6.56
N THR A 103 16.23 -0.53 7.14
CA THR A 103 17.53 -0.22 6.51
C THR A 103 18.34 -1.49 6.30
N ILE A 104 18.44 -2.34 7.32
CA ILE A 104 19.19 -3.60 7.22
C ILE A 104 18.52 -4.55 6.22
N VAL A 105 17.18 -4.68 6.29
CA VAL A 105 16.39 -5.55 5.41
C VAL A 105 16.46 -5.10 3.95
N ALA A 106 16.58 -3.81 3.68
CA ALA A 106 16.73 -3.30 2.33
C ALA A 106 18.19 -3.35 1.85
N LEU A 107 19.15 -2.97 2.70
CA LEU A 107 20.54 -2.82 2.32
C LEU A 107 21.19 -4.16 1.94
N ILE A 108 20.97 -5.21 2.72
CA ILE A 108 21.61 -6.51 2.48
C ILE A 108 21.20 -7.10 1.13
N PRO A 109 19.90 -7.27 0.80
CA PRO A 109 19.51 -7.73 -0.53
C PRO A 109 19.94 -6.78 -1.65
N SER A 110 19.89 -5.46 -1.44
CA SER A 110 20.33 -4.50 -2.46
C SER A 110 21.80 -4.67 -2.80
N LEU A 111 22.67 -4.83 -1.80
CA LEU A 111 24.10 -5.08 -2.04
C LEU A 111 24.34 -6.42 -2.75
N LEU A 112 23.60 -7.47 -2.40
CA LEU A 112 23.69 -8.78 -3.08
C LEU A 112 23.26 -8.69 -4.55
N MET A 113 22.15 -7.99 -4.83
CA MET A 113 21.65 -7.81 -6.19
C MET A 113 22.57 -6.92 -7.03
N MET A 114 23.18 -5.90 -6.44
CA MET A 114 24.20 -5.08 -7.11
C MET A 114 25.48 -5.86 -7.38
N ALA A 115 25.85 -6.80 -6.51
CA ALA A 115 27.02 -7.66 -6.73
C ALA A 115 26.78 -8.71 -7.83
N PHE A 116 25.53 -9.13 -8.03
CA PHE A 116 25.16 -10.18 -8.99
C PHE A 116 23.94 -9.78 -9.84
N PRO A 117 23.99 -8.66 -10.60
CA PRO A 117 22.81 -8.13 -11.30
C PRO A 117 22.29 -9.07 -12.39
N GLU A 118 23.18 -9.76 -13.09
CA GLU A 118 22.84 -10.72 -14.13
C GLU A 118 22.08 -11.95 -13.58
N LYS A 119 22.59 -12.53 -12.47
CA LYS A 119 21.91 -13.65 -11.80
C LYS A 119 20.54 -13.22 -11.25
N THR A 120 20.45 -12.00 -10.75
CA THR A 120 19.19 -11.44 -10.27
C THR A 120 18.20 -11.30 -11.41
N ALA A 121 18.60 -10.76 -12.55
CA ALA A 121 17.74 -10.64 -13.74
C ALA A 121 17.23 -11.99 -14.23
N LEU A 122 18.09 -12.99 -14.32
CA LEU A 122 17.71 -14.37 -14.71
C LEU A 122 16.78 -15.02 -13.69
N MET A 123 16.99 -14.81 -12.38
CA MET A 123 16.08 -15.30 -11.33
C MET A 123 14.69 -14.67 -11.41
N LEU A 124 14.60 -13.43 -11.90
CA LEU A 124 13.33 -12.73 -12.11
C LEU A 124 12.62 -13.17 -13.40
N GLY A 125 13.24 -14.05 -14.19
CA GLY A 125 12.65 -14.59 -15.43
C GLY A 125 12.97 -13.79 -16.68
N SER A 126 14.06 -13.02 -16.68
CA SER A 126 14.53 -12.32 -17.88
C SER A 126 14.94 -13.30 -18.97
N SER A 127 14.52 -13.04 -20.21
CA SER A 127 15.05 -13.71 -21.39
C SER A 127 16.45 -13.19 -21.75
N GLU A 128 17.20 -13.91 -22.56
CA GLU A 128 18.54 -13.46 -23.02
C GLU A 128 18.47 -12.12 -23.77
N THR A 129 17.38 -11.87 -24.50
CA THR A 129 17.15 -10.64 -25.25
C THR A 129 16.88 -9.42 -24.35
N LEU A 130 16.16 -9.62 -23.25
CA LEU A 130 15.82 -8.54 -22.29
C LEU A 130 16.87 -8.37 -21.19
N LEU A 131 17.80 -9.34 -21.04
CA LEU A 131 18.79 -9.35 -19.98
C LEU A 131 19.61 -8.04 -19.88
N PRO A 132 20.10 -7.42 -20.98
CA PRO A 132 20.80 -6.15 -20.88
C PRO A 132 19.95 -5.03 -20.29
N LEU A 133 18.69 -4.90 -20.75
CA LEU A 133 17.76 -3.86 -20.29
C LEU A 133 17.37 -4.04 -18.83
N VAL A 134 17.08 -5.28 -18.41
CA VAL A 134 16.76 -5.62 -17.01
C VAL A 134 17.96 -5.36 -16.11
N LYS A 135 19.16 -5.72 -16.52
CA LYS A 135 20.40 -5.48 -15.78
C LYS A 135 20.67 -3.98 -15.63
N ASP A 136 20.51 -3.20 -16.68
CA ASP A 136 20.68 -1.74 -16.63
C ASP A 136 19.64 -1.12 -15.68
N TYR A 137 18.38 -1.51 -15.78
CA TYR A 137 17.32 -1.05 -14.87
C TYR A 137 17.66 -1.37 -13.41
N LEU A 138 17.99 -2.61 -13.09
CA LEU A 138 18.33 -3.04 -11.73
C LEU A 138 19.53 -2.28 -11.19
N SER A 139 20.58 -2.09 -11.98
CA SER A 139 21.83 -1.43 -11.55
C SER A 139 21.60 0.00 -11.07
N TRP A 140 20.68 0.73 -11.68
CA TRP A 140 20.36 2.10 -11.32
C TRP A 140 19.22 2.22 -10.31
N PHE A 141 18.29 1.24 -10.28
CA PHE A 141 17.11 1.29 -9.43
C PHE A 141 17.36 0.71 -8.03
N VAL A 142 18.07 -0.41 -7.92
CA VAL A 142 18.32 -1.11 -6.64
C VAL A 142 18.96 -0.22 -5.57
N PRO A 143 19.92 0.69 -5.87
CA PRO A 143 20.49 1.59 -4.85
C PRO A 143 19.47 2.48 -4.15
N SER A 144 18.35 2.78 -4.79
CA SER A 144 17.31 3.64 -4.23
C SER A 144 16.37 2.92 -3.26
N TRP A 145 16.38 1.59 -3.17
CA TRP A 145 15.41 0.82 -2.39
C TRP A 145 15.47 1.05 -0.90
N VAL A 146 16.63 1.36 -0.34
CA VAL A 146 16.74 1.78 1.06
C VAL A 146 15.91 3.05 1.31
N PHE A 147 15.97 4.01 0.38
CA PHE A 147 15.21 5.25 0.46
C PHE A 147 13.72 5.02 0.21
N GLN A 148 13.36 4.10 -0.69
CA GLN A 148 11.97 3.70 -0.94
C GLN A 148 11.31 3.16 0.34
N ILE A 149 11.97 2.25 1.05
CA ILE A 149 11.47 1.74 2.32
C ILE A 149 11.42 2.84 3.40
N TRP A 150 12.43 3.72 3.42
CA TRP A 150 12.41 4.87 4.32
C TRP A 150 11.21 5.79 4.08
N ILE A 151 10.87 6.09 2.82
CA ILE A 151 9.66 6.86 2.50
C ILE A 151 8.44 6.12 3.03
N SER A 152 8.29 4.84 2.68
CA SER A 152 7.12 4.03 3.05
C SER A 152 6.87 4.05 4.57
N VAL A 153 7.90 3.83 5.39
CA VAL A 153 7.80 3.88 6.85
C VAL A 153 7.59 5.30 7.35
N SER A 154 8.36 6.26 6.84
CA SER A 154 8.35 7.64 7.35
C SER A 154 7.01 8.34 7.11
N LEU A 155 6.31 8.07 6.01
CA LEU A 155 5.01 8.68 5.75
C LEU A 155 3.97 8.33 6.82
N PHE A 156 3.97 7.11 7.37
CA PHE A 156 3.13 6.76 8.52
C PHE A 156 3.51 7.53 9.76
N ILE A 157 4.82 7.64 10.04
CA ILE A 157 5.32 8.32 11.24
C ILE A 157 5.11 9.83 11.17
N ILE A 158 5.31 10.46 10.01
CA ILE A 158 5.08 11.90 9.79
C ILE A 158 3.60 12.24 9.99
N ARG A 159 2.67 11.39 9.51
CA ARG A 159 1.24 11.56 9.77
C ARG A 159 0.95 11.46 11.26
N LEU A 160 1.49 10.47 11.96
CA LEU A 160 1.30 10.31 13.40
C LEU A 160 1.90 11.46 14.21
N ASP A 161 3.04 12.04 13.76
CA ASP A 161 3.63 13.24 14.39
C ASP A 161 2.77 14.51 14.21
N GLY A 162 1.63 14.41 13.49
CA GLY A 162 0.68 15.51 13.25
C GLY A 162 1.01 16.37 12.04
N ALA A 163 1.75 15.87 11.06
CA ALA A 163 2.13 16.61 9.85
C ALA A 163 1.66 15.93 8.52
N PRO A 164 0.35 15.61 8.34
CA PRO A 164 -0.12 14.92 7.13
C PRO A 164 0.12 15.72 5.84
N ARG A 165 0.09 17.06 5.91
CA ARG A 165 0.44 17.91 4.75
C ARG A 165 1.89 17.74 4.32
N LEU A 166 2.81 17.54 5.27
CA LEU A 166 4.21 17.28 4.92
C LEU A 166 4.38 15.90 4.30
N ALA A 167 3.67 14.89 4.80
CA ALA A 167 3.65 13.56 4.17
C ALA A 167 3.16 13.65 2.71
N MET A 168 2.10 14.41 2.44
CA MET A 168 1.63 14.71 1.08
C MET A 168 2.72 15.40 0.24
N LEU A 169 3.35 16.45 0.80
CA LEU A 169 4.40 17.18 0.08
C LEU A 169 5.60 16.29 -0.28
N CYS A 170 6.01 15.37 0.60
CA CYS A 170 7.06 14.39 0.27
C CYS A 170 6.66 13.55 -0.95
N SER A 171 5.43 13.05 -0.99
CA SER A 171 4.92 12.27 -2.15
C SER A 171 4.83 13.12 -3.42
N LEU A 172 4.32 14.35 -3.33
CA LEU A 172 4.22 15.26 -4.48
C LEU A 172 5.58 15.67 -5.04
N ILE A 173 6.56 15.98 -4.16
CA ILE A 173 7.93 16.32 -4.59
C ILE A 173 8.55 15.13 -5.32
N THR A 174 8.43 13.93 -4.76
CA THR A 174 8.91 12.70 -5.42
C THR A 174 8.25 12.54 -6.79
N ALA A 175 6.94 12.74 -6.88
CA ALA A 175 6.18 12.62 -8.11
C ALA A 175 6.63 13.62 -9.19
N VAL A 176 6.74 14.91 -8.83
CA VAL A 176 7.13 15.98 -9.76
C VAL A 176 8.57 15.78 -10.25
N ILE A 177 9.49 15.44 -9.35
CA ILE A 177 10.89 15.17 -9.72
C ILE A 177 10.95 13.97 -10.67
N ASN A 178 10.23 12.88 -10.38
CA ASN A 178 10.23 11.70 -11.22
C ASN A 178 9.75 12.03 -12.64
N VAL A 179 8.54 12.58 -12.80
CA VAL A 179 7.98 12.91 -14.12
C VAL A 179 8.90 13.86 -14.91
N ALA A 180 9.47 14.88 -14.25
CA ALA A 180 10.36 15.82 -14.91
C ALA A 180 11.67 15.15 -15.39
N LEU A 181 12.25 14.29 -14.57
CA LEU A 181 13.49 13.59 -14.90
C LEU A 181 13.27 12.45 -15.90
N ASP A 182 12.14 11.73 -15.83
CA ASP A 182 11.77 10.71 -16.81
C ASP A 182 11.68 11.33 -18.21
N TRP A 183 10.96 12.45 -18.33
CA TRP A 183 10.89 13.16 -19.59
C TRP A 183 12.28 13.58 -20.10
N LEU A 184 13.12 14.14 -19.21
CA LEU A 184 14.45 14.63 -19.56
C LEU A 184 15.39 13.50 -20.00
N PHE A 185 15.43 12.40 -19.27
CA PHE A 185 16.39 11.32 -19.52
C PHE A 185 15.95 10.38 -20.64
N ILE A 186 14.64 10.18 -20.80
CA ILE A 186 14.12 9.29 -21.86
C ILE A 186 14.15 9.98 -23.22
N PHE A 187 13.62 11.23 -23.33
CA PHE A 187 13.47 11.89 -24.61
C PHE A 187 14.68 12.75 -25.03
N PRO A 188 15.08 13.83 -24.32
CA PRO A 188 16.22 14.63 -24.75
C PRO A 188 17.57 13.91 -24.68
N PHE A 189 17.79 13.08 -23.65
CA PHE A 189 19.06 12.39 -23.47
C PHE A 189 19.10 11.01 -24.14
N GLY A 190 17.96 10.40 -24.43
CA GLY A 190 17.86 9.11 -25.09
C GLY A 190 18.41 7.93 -24.27
N TRP A 191 18.39 8.03 -22.92
CA TRP A 191 18.95 6.98 -22.05
C TRP A 191 18.03 5.76 -21.90
N GLY A 192 16.85 5.78 -22.50
CA GLY A 192 15.92 4.65 -22.50
C GLY A 192 15.56 4.12 -21.11
N VAL A 193 15.59 2.80 -20.93
CA VAL A 193 15.24 2.14 -19.66
C VAL A 193 16.15 2.57 -18.50
N MET A 194 17.44 2.77 -18.78
CA MET A 194 18.39 3.28 -17.78
C MET A 194 17.98 4.67 -17.30
N GLY A 195 17.51 5.54 -18.21
CA GLY A 195 17.05 6.88 -17.87
C GLY A 195 15.83 6.85 -16.93
N ALA A 196 14.85 5.99 -17.20
CA ALA A 196 13.70 5.80 -16.34
C ALA A 196 14.11 5.31 -14.94
N ALA A 197 14.99 4.30 -14.86
CA ALA A 197 15.50 3.80 -13.59
C ALA A 197 16.23 4.88 -12.78
N PHE A 198 17.03 5.70 -13.44
CA PHE A 198 17.81 6.74 -12.80
C PHE A 198 16.93 7.90 -12.32
N ALA A 199 15.93 8.31 -13.10
CA ALA A 199 14.95 9.33 -12.73
C ALA A 199 14.13 8.89 -11.50
N THR A 200 13.63 7.66 -11.52
CA THR A 200 12.90 7.06 -10.38
C THR A 200 13.79 7.00 -9.15
N SER A 201 15.06 6.63 -9.29
CA SER A 201 16.01 6.56 -8.18
C SER A 201 16.28 7.93 -7.56
N ILE A 202 16.54 8.95 -8.36
CA ILE A 202 16.77 10.32 -7.85
C ILE A 202 15.54 10.82 -7.10
N SER A 203 14.35 10.62 -7.66
CA SER A 203 13.10 11.07 -7.05
C SER A 203 12.83 10.38 -5.71
N ILE A 204 13.08 9.08 -5.62
CA ILE A 204 12.96 8.28 -4.39
C ILE A 204 14.00 8.74 -3.35
N VAL A 205 15.24 8.92 -3.76
CA VAL A 205 16.31 9.42 -2.86
C VAL A 205 15.94 10.80 -2.32
N ALA A 206 15.48 11.72 -3.18
CA ALA A 206 15.06 13.06 -2.74
C ALA A 206 13.92 12.98 -1.71
N GLY A 207 12.87 12.21 -1.98
CA GLY A 207 11.75 12.02 -1.05
C GLY A 207 12.18 11.35 0.26
N GLY A 208 13.02 10.33 0.19
CA GLY A 208 13.54 9.62 1.36
C GLY A 208 14.41 10.50 2.25
N VAL A 209 15.30 11.30 1.66
CA VAL A 209 16.13 12.27 2.38
C VAL A 209 15.26 13.31 3.09
N VAL A 210 14.26 13.90 2.40
CA VAL A 210 13.34 14.87 3.00
C VAL A 210 12.60 14.24 4.19
N ALA A 211 12.10 13.03 4.05
CA ALA A 211 11.38 12.33 5.12
C ALA A 211 12.28 12.05 6.34
N ILE A 212 13.50 11.57 6.13
CA ILE A 212 14.45 11.28 7.21
C ILE A 212 14.95 12.56 7.88
N VAL A 213 15.28 13.60 7.11
CA VAL A 213 15.66 14.92 7.64
C VAL A 213 14.56 15.47 8.54
N TYR A 214 13.29 15.32 8.15
CA TYR A 214 12.18 15.69 9.01
C TYR A 214 12.21 14.91 10.34
N LEU A 215 12.34 13.60 10.30
CA LEU A 215 12.34 12.76 11.51
C LEU A 215 13.56 13.01 12.41
N LEU A 216 14.71 13.38 11.84
CA LEU A 216 15.92 13.69 12.59
C LEU A 216 15.86 15.06 13.29
N PHE A 217 15.36 16.09 12.58
CA PHE A 217 15.52 17.47 13.02
C PHE A 217 14.22 18.19 13.36
N PHE A 218 13.12 17.87 12.68
CA PHE A 218 11.89 18.64 12.71
C PHE A 218 10.71 17.95 13.40
N ALA A 219 10.77 16.63 13.60
CA ALA A 219 9.72 15.88 14.29
C ALA A 219 9.59 16.33 15.75
N ARG A 220 8.36 16.53 16.20
CA ARG A 220 8.06 17.04 17.54
C ARG A 220 8.00 15.94 18.59
N ARG A 221 7.18 14.92 18.33
CA ARG A 221 6.90 13.83 19.27
C ARG A 221 7.71 12.58 18.95
N LEU A 222 8.00 12.32 17.67
CA LEU A 222 8.59 11.08 17.15
C LEU A 222 9.98 11.28 16.55
N ARG A 223 10.75 12.25 17.08
CA ARG A 223 12.13 12.47 16.66
C ARG A 223 12.98 11.24 16.92
N LEU A 224 13.84 10.87 15.97
CA LEU A 224 14.79 9.78 16.11
C LEU A 224 15.74 9.98 17.27
N CYS A 225 16.11 8.92 17.95
CA CYS A 225 16.98 8.93 19.13
C CYS A 225 18.09 7.89 19.03
N ALA A 226 19.17 8.12 19.77
CA ALA A 226 20.25 7.13 19.87
C ALA A 226 19.77 5.88 20.60
N LEU A 227 20.10 4.71 20.06
CA LEU A 227 19.81 3.43 20.68
C LEU A 227 21.01 2.96 21.53
N LYS A 228 20.69 2.40 22.69
CA LYS A 228 21.71 1.75 23.52
C LYS A 228 21.91 0.32 23.03
N TRP A 229 23.17 -0.07 22.85
CA TRP A 229 23.55 -1.41 22.38
C TRP A 229 24.00 -2.26 23.58
N SER A 230 23.17 -3.18 23.99
CA SER A 230 23.45 -4.21 25.00
C SER A 230 22.72 -5.50 24.62
N ALA A 231 23.11 -6.65 25.13
CA ALA A 231 22.44 -7.91 24.86
C ALA A 231 20.94 -7.86 25.18
N LYS A 232 20.55 -7.16 26.26
CA LYS A 232 19.15 -6.91 26.63
C LYS A 232 18.46 -6.03 25.58
N SER A 233 19.11 -4.98 25.08
CA SER A 233 18.56 -4.09 24.06
C SER A 233 18.33 -4.81 22.72
N ILE A 234 19.24 -5.69 22.31
CA ILE A 234 19.09 -6.48 21.07
C ILE A 234 17.91 -7.43 21.18
N ARG A 235 17.72 -8.09 22.32
CA ARG A 235 16.56 -8.96 22.56
C ARG A 235 15.24 -8.19 22.54
N LEU A 236 15.23 -7.00 23.12
CA LEU A 236 14.08 -6.10 23.09
C LEU A 236 13.80 -5.58 21.69
N PHE A 237 14.85 -5.25 20.93
CA PHE A 237 14.75 -4.85 19.52
C PHE A 237 14.04 -5.93 18.70
N ALA A 238 14.52 -7.16 18.73
CA ALA A 238 13.92 -8.27 17.99
C ALA A 238 12.43 -8.48 18.38
N ARG A 239 12.11 -8.42 19.67
CA ARG A 239 10.73 -8.53 20.16
C ARG A 239 9.83 -7.40 19.66
N ASN A 240 10.31 -6.16 19.73
CA ASN A 240 9.55 -4.98 19.32
C ASN A 240 9.29 -4.98 17.82
N ILE A 241 10.30 -5.31 17.02
CA ILE A 241 10.16 -5.42 15.56
C ILE A 241 9.22 -6.56 15.19
N GLY A 242 9.37 -7.73 15.82
CA GLY A 242 8.45 -8.85 15.60
C GLY A 242 6.99 -8.49 15.89
N TYR A 243 6.74 -7.70 16.94
CA TYR A 243 5.40 -7.21 17.27
C TYR A 243 4.88 -6.22 16.24
N GLN A 244 5.72 -5.26 15.79
CA GLN A 244 5.37 -4.30 14.73
C GLN A 244 5.06 -5.01 13.40
N CYS A 245 5.91 -5.95 12.98
CA CYS A 245 5.68 -6.75 11.77
C CYS A 245 4.38 -7.56 11.87
N ARG A 246 4.08 -8.12 13.04
CA ARG A 246 2.84 -8.88 13.27
C ARG A 246 1.60 -7.99 13.13
N ILE A 247 1.61 -6.76 13.68
CA ILE A 247 0.50 -5.80 13.52
C ILE A 247 0.37 -5.37 12.08
N GLY A 248 1.49 -5.09 11.41
CA GLY A 248 1.51 -4.60 10.03
C GLY A 248 1.36 -5.69 8.96
N ALA A 249 1.32 -6.97 9.32
CA ALA A 249 1.28 -8.08 8.35
C ALA A 249 0.13 -7.97 7.33
N SER A 250 -1.02 -7.44 7.76
CA SER A 250 -2.16 -7.21 6.87
C SER A 250 -1.88 -6.20 5.75
N ALA A 251 -0.96 -5.24 5.96
CA ALA A 251 -0.57 -4.30 4.92
C ALA A 251 0.31 -4.97 3.84
N LEU A 252 1.25 -5.83 4.23
CA LEU A 252 2.00 -6.66 3.29
C LEU A 252 1.08 -7.58 2.47
N LEU A 253 0.11 -8.21 3.14
CA LEU A 253 -0.88 -9.07 2.47
C LEU A 253 -1.78 -8.27 1.52
N GLY A 254 -2.02 -6.99 1.78
CA GLY A 254 -2.72 -6.09 0.85
C GLY A 254 -1.99 -5.95 -0.49
N GLU A 255 -0.68 -5.74 -0.47
CA GLU A 255 0.15 -5.71 -1.69
C GLU A 255 0.20 -7.08 -2.36
N ALA A 256 0.38 -8.16 -1.58
CA ALA A 256 0.38 -9.52 -2.12
C ALA A 256 -0.96 -9.88 -2.80
N THR A 257 -2.08 -9.38 -2.28
CA THR A 257 -3.41 -9.56 -2.89
C THR A 257 -3.47 -8.99 -4.31
N LEU A 258 -2.87 -7.81 -4.54
CA LEU A 258 -2.82 -7.21 -5.88
C LEU A 258 -2.01 -8.10 -6.85
N ALA A 259 -0.88 -8.63 -6.40
CA ALA A 259 -0.08 -9.53 -7.20
C ALA A 259 -0.84 -10.83 -7.54
N VAL A 260 -1.54 -11.42 -6.58
CA VAL A 260 -2.38 -12.61 -6.80
C VAL A 260 -3.53 -12.31 -7.77
N LEU A 261 -4.19 -11.16 -7.62
CA LEU A 261 -5.28 -10.73 -8.50
C LEU A 261 -4.80 -10.59 -9.95
N MET A 262 -3.67 -9.90 -10.15
CA MET A 262 -3.10 -9.70 -11.49
C MET A 262 -2.65 -11.03 -12.11
N PHE A 263 -1.95 -11.86 -11.35
CA PHE A 263 -1.46 -13.14 -11.85
C PHE A 263 -2.60 -14.12 -12.17
N ALA A 264 -3.51 -14.36 -11.22
CA ALA A 264 -4.63 -15.28 -11.41
C ALA A 264 -5.59 -14.78 -12.49
N GLY A 265 -5.86 -13.48 -12.54
CA GLY A 265 -6.66 -12.86 -13.59
C GLY A 265 -6.04 -13.07 -14.96
N ASN A 266 -4.76 -12.75 -15.17
CA ASN A 266 -4.09 -12.96 -16.45
C ASN A 266 -4.19 -14.40 -16.93
N GLN A 267 -3.98 -15.39 -16.05
CA GLN A 267 -4.09 -16.80 -16.42
C GLN A 267 -5.50 -17.18 -16.89
N VAL A 268 -6.52 -16.71 -16.17
CA VAL A 268 -7.91 -17.03 -16.49
C VAL A 268 -8.37 -16.30 -17.75
N PHE A 269 -8.03 -15.02 -17.91
CA PHE A 269 -8.35 -14.26 -19.12
C PHE A 269 -7.67 -14.85 -20.35
N MET A 270 -6.40 -15.27 -20.26
CA MET A 270 -5.70 -15.98 -21.33
C MET A 270 -6.43 -17.28 -21.71
N GLN A 271 -6.83 -18.07 -20.72
CA GLN A 271 -7.47 -19.37 -20.95
C GLN A 271 -8.83 -19.26 -21.65
N TYR A 272 -9.62 -18.24 -21.34
CA TYR A 272 -11.00 -18.13 -21.85
C TYR A 272 -11.17 -17.14 -23.00
N LEU A 273 -10.33 -16.12 -23.12
CA LEU A 273 -10.45 -15.03 -24.09
C LEU A 273 -9.20 -14.80 -24.93
N GLY A 274 -8.13 -15.59 -24.69
CA GLY A 274 -6.86 -15.44 -25.42
C GLY A 274 -6.16 -14.11 -25.20
N ASP A 275 -5.35 -13.69 -26.17
CA ASP A 275 -4.52 -12.48 -26.08
C ASP A 275 -5.35 -11.20 -25.92
N ASP A 276 -6.47 -11.08 -26.63
CA ASP A 276 -7.38 -9.94 -26.51
C ASP A 276 -7.99 -9.83 -25.11
N GLY A 277 -8.28 -10.97 -24.47
CA GLY A 277 -8.74 -11.02 -23.09
C GLY A 277 -7.69 -10.51 -22.11
N VAL A 278 -6.44 -10.91 -22.28
CA VAL A 278 -5.33 -10.41 -21.45
C VAL A 278 -5.13 -8.92 -21.65
N GLY A 279 -5.21 -8.43 -22.89
CA GLY A 279 -5.18 -7.00 -23.21
C GLY A 279 -6.31 -6.23 -22.50
N ALA A 280 -7.54 -6.75 -22.54
CA ALA A 280 -8.69 -6.17 -21.87
C ALA A 280 -8.53 -6.14 -20.33
N PHE A 281 -8.05 -7.22 -19.72
CA PHE A 281 -7.77 -7.27 -18.29
C PHE A 281 -6.60 -6.39 -17.90
N GLY A 282 -5.62 -6.22 -18.78
CA GLY A 282 -4.50 -5.28 -18.60
C GLY A 282 -4.97 -3.87 -18.32
N ILE A 283 -6.03 -3.39 -19.01
CA ILE A 283 -6.63 -2.08 -18.72
C ILE A 283 -7.18 -2.01 -17.30
N ALA A 284 -7.90 -3.05 -16.84
CA ALA A 284 -8.36 -3.13 -15.46
C ALA A 284 -7.18 -3.10 -14.47
N CYS A 285 -6.09 -3.81 -14.76
CA CYS A 285 -4.88 -3.84 -13.95
C CYS A 285 -4.20 -2.47 -13.80
N TYR A 286 -4.29 -1.58 -14.80
CA TYR A 286 -3.81 -0.19 -14.67
C TYR A 286 -4.65 0.64 -13.70
N TYR A 287 -5.94 0.35 -13.57
CA TYR A 287 -6.85 1.10 -12.71
C TYR A 287 -6.91 0.58 -11.27
N ILE A 288 -6.69 -0.72 -11.05
CA ILE A 288 -6.72 -1.35 -9.71
C ILE A 288 -5.83 -0.62 -8.69
N PRO A 289 -4.58 -0.22 -9.00
CA PRO A 289 -3.75 0.54 -8.07
C PRO A 289 -4.36 1.87 -7.62
N PHE A 290 -5.07 2.59 -8.50
CA PHE A 290 -5.78 3.82 -8.10
C PHE A 290 -6.88 3.54 -7.09
N VAL A 291 -7.70 2.51 -7.32
CA VAL A 291 -8.76 2.09 -6.38
C VAL A 291 -8.16 1.66 -5.05
N PHE A 292 -7.06 0.91 -5.08
CA PHE A 292 -6.30 0.49 -3.91
C PHE A 292 -5.77 1.68 -3.11
N MET A 293 -5.25 2.71 -3.78
CA MET A 293 -4.76 3.92 -3.13
C MET A 293 -5.87 4.72 -2.45
N VAL A 294 -7.09 4.74 -3.00
CA VAL A 294 -8.25 5.37 -2.34
C VAL A 294 -8.57 4.66 -1.02
N GLY A 295 -8.66 3.32 -1.02
CA GLY A 295 -8.91 2.53 0.18
C GLY A 295 -7.81 2.70 1.24
N ASN A 296 -6.55 2.65 0.81
CA ASN A 296 -5.40 2.89 1.69
C ASN A 296 -5.38 4.31 2.26
N ALA A 297 -5.76 5.33 1.47
CA ALA A 297 -5.82 6.70 1.96
C ALA A 297 -6.83 6.87 3.10
N ILE A 298 -7.99 6.22 3.01
CA ILE A 298 -9.00 6.20 4.06
C ILE A 298 -8.46 5.49 5.30
N ALA A 299 -7.96 4.26 5.15
CA ALA A 299 -7.43 3.45 6.24
C ALA A 299 -6.27 4.15 6.97
N GLN A 300 -5.27 4.66 6.24
CA GLN A 300 -4.10 5.33 6.80
C GLN A 300 -4.41 6.70 7.40
N SER A 301 -5.52 7.33 7.01
CA SER A 301 -5.98 8.58 7.61
C SER A 301 -6.72 8.35 8.93
N ALA A 302 -7.48 7.29 9.03
CA ALA A 302 -8.17 6.87 10.24
C ALA A 302 -7.19 6.28 11.29
N GLN A 303 -6.14 5.59 10.86
CA GLN A 303 -5.21 4.85 11.70
C GLN A 303 -4.64 5.66 12.88
N PRO A 304 -4.03 6.86 12.71
CA PRO A 304 -3.48 7.61 13.84
C PRO A 304 -4.57 8.06 14.84
N ILE A 305 -5.79 8.33 14.36
CA ILE A 305 -6.91 8.74 15.21
C ILE A 305 -7.41 7.54 16.01
N ILE A 306 -7.65 6.41 15.35
CA ILE A 306 -8.14 5.18 15.97
C ILE A 306 -7.13 4.66 17.00
N SER A 307 -5.86 4.48 16.59
CA SER A 307 -4.84 3.87 17.45
C SER A 307 -4.49 4.73 18.66
N PHE A 308 -4.51 6.06 18.52
CA PHE A 308 -4.28 6.97 19.64
C PHE A 308 -5.42 6.90 20.66
N ASN A 309 -6.68 7.02 20.20
CA ASN A 309 -7.84 6.96 21.10
C ASN A 309 -8.08 5.54 21.66
N PHE A 310 -7.70 4.50 20.93
CA PHE A 310 -7.65 3.12 21.45
C PHE A 310 -6.67 3.00 22.63
N GLY A 311 -5.47 3.59 22.50
CA GLY A 311 -4.48 3.61 23.57
C GLY A 311 -4.92 4.43 24.80
N LEU A 312 -5.79 5.45 24.64
CA LEU A 312 -6.45 6.19 25.73
C LEU A 312 -7.62 5.44 26.37
N GLY A 313 -8.14 4.38 25.71
CA GLY A 313 -9.35 3.68 26.14
C GLY A 313 -10.67 4.38 25.73
N ASP A 314 -10.61 5.43 24.88
CA ASP A 314 -11.79 6.12 24.39
C ASP A 314 -12.48 5.36 23.24
N SER A 315 -13.28 4.37 23.60
CA SER A 315 -14.02 3.54 22.66
C SER A 315 -15.07 4.32 21.85
N SER A 316 -15.54 5.46 22.35
CA SER A 316 -16.54 6.28 21.65
C SER A 316 -15.92 6.92 20.41
N ARG A 317 -14.75 7.58 20.59
CA ARG A 317 -14.02 8.21 19.48
C ARG A 317 -13.48 7.20 18.49
N VAL A 318 -13.07 6.01 18.94
CA VAL A 318 -12.66 4.92 18.06
C VAL A 318 -13.81 4.51 17.13
N LYS A 319 -15.01 4.29 17.67
CA LYS A 319 -16.20 3.92 16.88
C LYS A 319 -16.66 5.05 15.95
N GLU A 320 -16.65 6.30 16.42
CA GLU A 320 -16.99 7.46 15.59
C GLU A 320 -16.03 7.58 14.39
N THR A 321 -14.72 7.39 14.62
CA THR A 321 -13.73 7.44 13.55
C THR A 321 -13.93 6.31 12.55
N GLU A 322 -14.19 5.09 13.01
CA GLU A 322 -14.49 3.94 12.16
C GLU A 322 -15.72 4.18 11.31
N CYS A 323 -16.81 4.68 11.90
CA CYS A 323 -18.05 4.98 11.20
C CYS A 323 -17.84 6.02 10.09
N ILE A 324 -17.07 7.09 10.36
CA ILE A 324 -16.72 8.11 9.38
C ILE A 324 -15.84 7.52 8.27
N ALA A 325 -14.87 6.68 8.61
CA ALA A 325 -13.99 6.03 7.64
C ALA A 325 -14.79 5.08 6.72
N LEU A 326 -15.68 4.25 7.28
CA LEU A 326 -16.53 3.34 6.50
C LEU A 326 -17.51 4.10 5.61
N LEU A 327 -18.15 5.18 6.12
CA LEU A 327 -19.02 6.02 5.31
C LEU A 327 -18.24 6.66 4.14
N THR A 328 -17.03 7.15 4.41
CA THR A 328 -16.16 7.69 3.37
C THR A 328 -15.79 6.61 2.35
N ALA A 329 -15.54 5.38 2.80
CA ALA A 329 -15.25 4.24 1.93
C ALA A 329 -16.41 3.90 1.01
N VAL A 330 -17.66 3.90 1.54
CA VAL A 330 -18.87 3.69 0.75
C VAL A 330 -19.05 4.80 -0.29
N VAL A 331 -18.90 6.07 0.12
CA VAL A 331 -19.08 7.21 -0.81
C VAL A 331 -18.01 7.20 -1.90
N CYS A 332 -16.73 7.08 -1.53
CA CYS A 332 -15.65 7.02 -2.52
C CYS A 332 -15.77 5.80 -3.42
N GLY A 333 -16.12 4.64 -2.84
CA GLY A 333 -16.34 3.41 -3.59
C GLY A 333 -17.50 3.53 -4.59
N ALA A 334 -18.61 4.09 -4.16
CA ALA A 334 -19.77 4.34 -5.03
C ALA A 334 -19.43 5.31 -6.18
N ILE A 335 -18.66 6.37 -5.91
CA ILE A 335 -18.18 7.31 -6.95
C ILE A 335 -17.30 6.57 -7.96
N VAL A 336 -16.29 5.82 -7.49
CA VAL A 336 -15.41 5.04 -8.37
C VAL A 336 -16.21 4.03 -9.18
N THR A 337 -17.08 3.24 -8.55
CA THR A 337 -17.96 2.27 -9.24
C THR A 337 -18.81 2.96 -10.29
N ALA A 338 -19.43 4.10 -9.98
CA ALA A 338 -20.23 4.87 -10.93
C ALA A 338 -19.43 5.34 -12.15
N VAL A 339 -18.22 5.86 -11.93
CA VAL A 339 -17.33 6.29 -13.02
C VAL A 339 -17.03 5.13 -13.98
N PHE A 340 -16.67 3.96 -13.47
CA PHE A 340 -16.35 2.79 -14.30
C PHE A 340 -17.57 2.15 -14.94
N THR A 341 -18.77 2.34 -14.36
CA THR A 341 -20.02 1.80 -14.92
C THR A 341 -20.61 2.71 -16.01
N PHE A 342 -20.54 4.03 -15.83
CA PHE A 342 -21.19 4.97 -16.75
C PHE A 342 -20.27 5.49 -17.87
N TRP A 343 -18.94 5.46 -17.68
CA TRP A 343 -17.97 5.94 -18.68
C TRP A 343 -16.89 4.90 -19.05
N PRO A 344 -17.23 3.59 -19.26
CA PRO A 344 -16.24 2.59 -19.57
C PRO A 344 -15.50 2.87 -20.88
N SER A 345 -16.21 3.32 -21.92
CA SER A 345 -15.60 3.63 -23.23
C SER A 345 -14.59 4.77 -23.14
N THR A 346 -14.85 5.80 -22.33
CA THR A 346 -13.90 6.89 -22.11
C THR A 346 -12.64 6.38 -21.41
N LEU A 347 -12.80 5.53 -20.40
CA LEU A 347 -11.69 4.97 -19.63
C LEU A 347 -10.83 4.01 -20.49
N VAL A 348 -11.46 3.16 -21.29
CA VAL A 348 -10.77 2.24 -22.19
C VAL A 348 -10.08 3.01 -23.32
N GLY A 349 -10.74 4.03 -23.87
CA GLY A 349 -10.21 4.87 -24.95
C GLY A 349 -8.97 5.72 -24.57
N LEU A 350 -8.61 5.79 -23.28
CA LEU A 350 -7.33 6.36 -22.85
C LEU A 350 -6.12 5.44 -23.16
N PHE A 351 -6.36 4.14 -23.37
CA PHE A 351 -5.31 3.13 -23.55
C PHE A 351 -5.31 2.48 -24.93
N LEU A 352 -6.48 2.23 -25.49
CA LEU A 352 -6.67 1.51 -26.76
C LEU A 352 -7.69 2.23 -27.63
N ASP A 353 -7.56 2.05 -28.97
CA ASP A 353 -8.60 2.42 -29.91
C ASP A 353 -9.85 1.56 -29.66
N LEU A 354 -11.04 2.20 -29.67
CA LEU A 354 -12.29 1.52 -29.31
C LEU A 354 -12.71 0.45 -30.35
N ASP A 355 -12.12 0.46 -31.53
CA ASP A 355 -12.35 -0.54 -32.58
C ASP A 355 -11.57 -1.83 -32.33
N ASP A 356 -10.59 -1.83 -31.43
CA ASP A 356 -9.82 -3.02 -31.07
C ASP A 356 -10.68 -4.04 -30.32
N ALA A 357 -10.46 -5.35 -30.61
CA ALA A 357 -11.18 -6.43 -29.96
C ALA A 357 -10.99 -6.44 -28.43
N ALA A 358 -9.77 -6.19 -27.95
CA ALA A 358 -9.46 -6.08 -26.53
C ALA A 358 -10.21 -4.89 -25.87
N ALA A 359 -10.34 -3.76 -26.58
CA ALA A 359 -11.08 -2.61 -26.09
C ALA A 359 -12.58 -2.90 -25.94
N GLN A 360 -13.19 -3.57 -26.91
CA GLN A 360 -14.61 -3.98 -26.85
C GLN A 360 -14.89 -4.92 -25.68
N ILE A 361 -13.99 -5.90 -25.45
CA ILE A 361 -14.06 -6.82 -24.31
C ILE A 361 -13.96 -6.01 -22.99
N ALA A 362 -13.02 -5.06 -22.90
CA ALA A 362 -12.83 -4.22 -21.73
C ALA A 362 -14.03 -3.32 -21.44
N VAL A 363 -14.61 -2.66 -22.47
CA VAL A 363 -15.80 -1.81 -22.32
C VAL A 363 -17.00 -2.60 -21.79
N GLY A 364 -17.18 -3.86 -22.25
CA GLY A 364 -18.24 -4.74 -21.73
C GLY A 364 -17.96 -5.28 -20.34
N GLY A 365 -16.70 -5.52 -19.99
CA GLY A 365 -16.29 -6.17 -18.75
C GLY A 365 -16.06 -5.22 -17.57
N LEU A 366 -15.54 -4.01 -17.82
CA LEU A 366 -15.21 -3.04 -16.75
C LEU A 366 -16.41 -2.68 -15.85
N PRO A 367 -17.65 -2.48 -16.35
CA PRO A 367 -18.81 -2.23 -15.49
C PRO A 367 -19.08 -3.40 -14.53
N LEU A 368 -18.91 -4.64 -14.98
CA LEU A 368 -19.11 -5.84 -14.16
C LEU A 368 -18.04 -5.92 -13.06
N PHE A 369 -16.79 -5.64 -13.43
CA PHE A 369 -15.65 -5.63 -12.52
C PHE A 369 -15.75 -4.51 -11.48
N ALA A 370 -16.27 -3.34 -11.88
CA ALA A 370 -16.39 -2.16 -11.04
C ALA A 370 -17.37 -2.32 -9.86
N VAL A 371 -18.32 -3.25 -9.94
CA VAL A 371 -19.22 -3.58 -8.81
C VAL A 371 -18.42 -3.95 -7.56
N GLY A 372 -17.24 -4.56 -7.74
CA GLY A 372 -16.34 -4.93 -6.65
C GLY A 372 -15.64 -3.75 -5.97
N PHE A 373 -15.46 -2.61 -6.64
CA PHE A 373 -14.62 -1.52 -6.12
C PHE A 373 -15.12 -0.91 -4.82
N THR A 374 -16.43 -0.77 -4.66
CA THR A 374 -17.01 -0.30 -3.40
C THR A 374 -16.66 -1.25 -2.25
N PHE A 375 -16.85 -2.55 -2.44
CA PHE A 375 -16.54 -3.55 -1.42
C PHE A 375 -15.04 -3.66 -1.17
N PHE A 376 -14.23 -3.54 -2.21
CA PHE A 376 -12.77 -3.49 -2.12
C PHE A 376 -12.28 -2.38 -1.20
N ILE A 377 -12.80 -1.15 -1.36
CA ILE A 377 -12.43 0.01 -0.54
C ILE A 377 -12.93 -0.17 0.90
N ILE A 378 -14.15 -0.69 1.10
CA ILE A 378 -14.70 -1.01 2.42
C ILE A 378 -13.84 -2.04 3.15
N ASN A 379 -13.47 -3.13 2.48
CA ASN A 379 -12.65 -4.19 3.06
C ASN A 379 -11.25 -3.71 3.46
N LEU A 380 -10.60 -2.89 2.63
CA LEU A 380 -9.32 -2.24 2.99
C LEU A 380 -9.45 -1.38 4.24
N THR A 381 -10.51 -0.59 4.32
CA THR A 381 -10.80 0.28 5.46
C THR A 381 -11.04 -0.54 6.73
N ALA A 382 -11.82 -1.62 6.65
CA ALA A 382 -12.10 -2.50 7.78
C ALA A 382 -10.85 -3.26 8.25
N VAL A 383 -10.00 -3.76 7.34
CA VAL A 383 -8.71 -4.37 7.70
C VAL A 383 -7.83 -3.36 8.42
N GLY A 384 -7.76 -2.10 7.92
CA GLY A 384 -7.03 -1.00 8.56
C GLY A 384 -7.54 -0.67 9.98
N TYR A 385 -8.85 -0.77 10.19
CA TYR A 385 -9.43 -0.63 11.53
C TYR A 385 -8.94 -1.70 12.50
N PHE A 386 -9.04 -2.99 12.14
CA PHE A 386 -8.56 -4.09 12.99
C PHE A 386 -7.06 -3.96 13.29
N GLN A 387 -6.27 -3.55 12.31
CA GLN A 387 -4.86 -3.25 12.47
C GLN A 387 -4.63 -2.11 13.48
N SER A 388 -5.43 -1.04 13.40
CA SER A 388 -5.30 0.16 14.24
C SER A 388 -5.63 -0.09 15.72
N ILE A 389 -6.44 -1.11 16.02
CA ILE A 389 -6.78 -1.55 17.39
C ILE A 389 -5.99 -2.79 17.84
N GLU A 390 -4.84 -3.06 17.21
CA GLU A 390 -3.94 -4.17 17.51
C GLU A 390 -4.58 -5.59 17.41
N ARG A 391 -5.72 -5.72 16.73
CA ARG A 391 -6.37 -7.01 16.46
C ARG A 391 -5.76 -7.69 15.23
N VAL A 392 -4.60 -8.28 15.41
CA VAL A 392 -3.80 -8.90 14.34
C VAL A 392 -4.54 -10.03 13.61
N ILE A 393 -5.18 -10.95 14.37
CA ILE A 393 -5.80 -12.13 13.77
C ILE A 393 -6.92 -11.77 12.80
N PRO A 394 -7.93 -10.93 13.16
CA PRO A 394 -8.94 -10.51 12.20
C PRO A 394 -8.36 -9.74 11.02
N ALA A 395 -7.42 -8.81 11.26
CA ALA A 395 -6.79 -8.05 10.19
C ALA A 395 -6.11 -8.95 9.15
N THR A 396 -5.31 -9.92 9.60
CA THR A 396 -4.61 -10.87 8.75
C THR A 396 -5.56 -11.85 8.06
N ALA A 397 -6.56 -12.36 8.79
CA ALA A 397 -7.55 -13.30 8.26
C ALA A 397 -8.37 -12.67 7.12
N PHE A 398 -8.89 -11.45 7.30
CA PHE A 398 -9.66 -10.77 6.25
C PHE A 398 -8.79 -10.36 5.07
N ALA A 399 -7.52 -9.97 5.29
CA ALA A 399 -6.58 -9.72 4.21
C ALA A 399 -6.30 -11.00 3.38
N LEU A 400 -6.17 -12.17 4.03
CA LEU A 400 -6.03 -13.45 3.33
C LEU A 400 -7.31 -13.90 2.64
N MET A 401 -8.48 -13.69 3.26
CA MET A 401 -9.77 -14.05 2.65
C MET A 401 -9.97 -13.35 1.32
N ARG A 402 -9.73 -12.04 1.24
CA ARG A 402 -9.89 -11.28 0.01
C ARG A 402 -8.84 -11.62 -1.04
N GLY A 403 -7.59 -11.88 -0.63
CA GLY A 403 -6.46 -12.09 -1.55
C GLY A 403 -6.32 -13.51 -2.08
N CYS A 404 -6.65 -14.52 -1.29
CA CYS A 404 -6.40 -15.91 -1.65
C CYS A 404 -7.64 -16.79 -1.48
N VAL A 405 -8.27 -16.75 -0.27
CA VAL A 405 -9.30 -17.73 0.10
C VAL A 405 -10.58 -17.61 -0.73
N PHE A 406 -10.99 -16.41 -1.10
CA PHE A 406 -12.16 -16.19 -1.95
C PHE A 406 -11.78 -15.86 -3.39
N LEU A 407 -10.72 -15.09 -3.61
CA LEU A 407 -10.36 -14.61 -4.95
C LEU A 407 -9.99 -15.77 -5.90
N VAL A 408 -9.09 -16.65 -5.47
CA VAL A 408 -8.62 -17.76 -6.30
C VAL A 408 -9.75 -18.75 -6.65
N PRO A 409 -10.58 -19.22 -5.69
CA PRO A 409 -11.74 -20.04 -6.01
C PRO A 409 -12.76 -19.33 -6.92
N CYS A 410 -12.99 -18.01 -6.74
CA CYS A 410 -13.89 -17.27 -7.63
C CYS A 410 -13.38 -17.27 -9.07
N PHE A 411 -12.08 -17.08 -9.30
CA PHE A 411 -11.49 -17.15 -10.63
C PHE A 411 -11.55 -18.54 -11.25
N ILE A 412 -11.57 -19.61 -10.44
CA ILE A 412 -11.68 -20.99 -10.94
C ILE A 412 -13.14 -21.38 -11.22
N ILE A 413 -14.04 -21.06 -10.30
CA ILE A 413 -15.43 -21.58 -10.30
C ILE A 413 -16.35 -20.75 -11.19
N LEU A 414 -16.29 -19.40 -11.10
CA LEU A 414 -17.26 -18.54 -11.82
C LEU A 414 -17.19 -18.64 -13.33
N PRO A 415 -16.03 -18.72 -13.98
CA PRO A 415 -15.95 -18.90 -15.42
C PRO A 415 -16.59 -20.22 -15.90
N GLN A 416 -16.52 -21.28 -15.06
CA GLN A 416 -17.15 -22.57 -15.37
C GLN A 416 -18.68 -22.52 -15.27
N LEU A 417 -19.23 -21.66 -14.40
CA LEU A 417 -20.68 -21.54 -14.18
C LEU A 417 -21.35 -20.56 -15.14
N SER A 418 -20.70 -19.45 -15.47
CA SER A 418 -21.32 -18.35 -16.23
C SER A 418 -20.50 -17.86 -17.42
N GLY A 419 -19.45 -18.60 -17.81
CA GLY A 419 -18.61 -18.26 -18.96
C GLY A 419 -17.86 -16.93 -18.80
N THR A 420 -17.75 -16.16 -19.88
CA THR A 420 -17.02 -14.89 -19.93
C THR A 420 -17.44 -13.85 -18.88
N PRO A 421 -18.74 -13.60 -18.60
CA PRO A 421 -19.13 -12.71 -17.51
C PRO A 421 -18.60 -13.15 -16.14
N GLY A 422 -18.48 -14.48 -15.91
CA GLY A 422 -17.97 -15.02 -14.65
C GLY A 422 -16.54 -14.62 -14.36
N ILE A 423 -15.73 -14.41 -15.40
CA ILE A 423 -14.32 -13.97 -15.24
C ILE A 423 -14.30 -12.55 -14.61
N TRP A 424 -15.13 -11.65 -15.13
CA TRP A 424 -15.22 -10.28 -14.64
C TRP A 424 -15.87 -10.17 -13.25
N TYR A 425 -16.77 -11.09 -12.88
CA TYR A 425 -17.38 -11.13 -11.56
C TYR A 425 -16.52 -11.78 -10.48
N ALA A 426 -15.39 -12.41 -10.82
CA ALA A 426 -14.56 -13.14 -9.85
C ALA A 426 -14.05 -12.25 -8.72
N MET A 427 -13.47 -11.09 -9.06
CA MET A 427 -13.02 -10.12 -8.05
C MET A 427 -14.19 -9.50 -7.27
N PRO A 428 -15.26 -8.97 -7.89
CA PRO A 428 -16.44 -8.47 -7.17
C PRO A 428 -17.01 -9.45 -6.15
N LEU A 429 -17.22 -10.71 -6.54
CA LEU A 429 -17.78 -11.71 -5.64
C LEU A 429 -16.85 -12.00 -4.47
N SER A 430 -15.54 -12.09 -4.69
CA SER A 430 -14.58 -12.31 -3.62
C SER A 430 -14.59 -11.18 -2.59
N GLU A 431 -14.72 -9.93 -3.04
CA GLU A 431 -14.80 -8.77 -2.15
C GLU A 431 -16.14 -8.70 -1.41
N ILE A 432 -17.26 -9.05 -2.06
CA ILE A 432 -18.58 -9.16 -1.41
C ILE A 432 -18.56 -10.23 -0.33
N LEU A 433 -18.02 -11.43 -0.60
CA LEU A 433 -17.91 -12.51 0.38
C LEU A 433 -17.04 -12.11 1.57
N THR A 434 -15.96 -11.36 1.32
CA THR A 434 -15.12 -10.80 2.40
C THR A 434 -15.91 -9.79 3.24
N THR A 435 -16.66 -8.88 2.61
CA THR A 435 -17.50 -7.90 3.33
C THR A 435 -18.54 -8.59 4.18
N VAL A 436 -19.23 -9.62 3.65
CA VAL A 436 -20.20 -10.42 4.40
C VAL A 436 -19.52 -11.10 5.60
N SER A 437 -18.32 -11.66 5.40
CA SER A 437 -17.55 -12.29 6.49
C SER A 437 -17.18 -11.29 7.60
N ILE A 438 -16.80 -10.06 7.23
CA ILE A 438 -16.52 -8.98 8.18
C ILE A 438 -17.79 -8.60 8.95
N ILE A 439 -18.92 -8.43 8.28
CA ILE A 439 -20.21 -8.11 8.92
C ILE A 439 -20.60 -9.22 9.90
N LEU A 440 -20.54 -10.47 9.48
CA LEU A 440 -20.86 -11.62 10.35
C LEU A 440 -19.95 -11.66 11.58
N PHE A 441 -18.65 -11.36 11.42
CA PHE A 441 -17.71 -11.28 12.52
C PHE A 441 -18.07 -10.17 13.53
N PHE A 442 -18.47 -8.99 13.04
CA PHE A 442 -18.94 -7.89 13.91
C PHE A 442 -20.22 -8.27 14.65
N LEU A 443 -21.19 -8.88 13.98
CA LEU A 443 -22.43 -9.34 14.59
C LEU A 443 -22.16 -10.41 15.65
N TYR A 444 -21.35 -11.42 15.34
CA TYR A 444 -20.97 -12.46 16.29
C TYR A 444 -20.34 -11.89 17.57
N ASN A 445 -19.38 -10.94 17.42
CA ASN A 445 -18.74 -10.31 18.59
C ASN A 445 -19.71 -9.39 19.38
N ARG A 446 -20.78 -8.91 18.77
CA ARG A 446 -21.80 -8.11 19.45
C ARG A 446 -22.70 -8.99 20.33
N TYR A 447 -23.06 -10.20 19.87
CA TYR A 447 -23.95 -11.12 20.57
C TYR A 447 -23.25 -12.03 21.59
N ASN A 448 -21.93 -12.24 21.49
CA ASN A 448 -21.13 -13.05 22.40
C ASN A 448 -20.12 -12.22 23.20
N PRO A 449 -20.56 -11.51 24.26
CA PRO A 449 -19.66 -10.63 25.03
C PRO A 449 -18.61 -11.38 25.86
N VAL A 450 -18.76 -12.69 26.11
CA VAL A 450 -17.80 -13.52 26.85
C VAL A 450 -16.43 -13.57 26.18
N HIS A 451 -16.36 -13.60 24.85
CA HIS A 451 -15.10 -13.52 24.12
C HIS A 451 -14.47 -12.12 24.10
N ARG A 452 -15.22 -11.07 24.42
CA ARG A 452 -14.75 -9.70 24.48
C ARG A 452 -13.76 -9.50 25.65
N ASN A 453 -14.01 -10.13 26.79
CA ASN A 453 -13.14 -9.99 27.98
C ASN A 453 -11.81 -10.75 27.84
N ASN A 454 -11.78 -11.89 27.15
CA ASN A 454 -10.55 -12.63 26.90
C ASN A 454 -9.65 -11.96 25.84
N GLN A 455 -10.21 -11.10 24.95
CA GLN A 455 -9.45 -10.40 23.92
C GLN A 455 -8.96 -9.01 24.38
N THR A 456 -9.59 -8.41 25.38
CA THR A 456 -9.09 -7.19 26.04
C THR A 456 -8.01 -7.50 27.08
N GLY A 457 -7.94 -8.74 27.58
CA GLY A 457 -6.91 -9.22 28.51
C GLY A 457 -5.54 -9.50 27.86
N THR A 458 -5.43 -9.47 26.53
CA THR A 458 -4.14 -9.56 25.82
C THR A 458 -3.52 -8.18 25.53
N ALA A 459 -4.00 -7.09 26.12
CA ALA A 459 -3.23 -5.86 26.26
C ALA A 459 -2.00 -6.22 27.13
N ASN A 460 -1.00 -6.71 26.45
CA ASN A 460 0.37 -7.04 26.83
C ASN A 460 0.65 -6.99 28.35
N PRO A 461 0.54 -8.13 29.11
CA PRO A 461 0.96 -8.19 30.52
C PRO A 461 2.45 -7.87 30.70
N HIS A 462 3.21 -7.82 29.59
CA HIS A 462 4.65 -7.59 29.58
C HIS A 462 5.04 -6.11 29.34
N ALA A 463 4.10 -5.18 29.19
CA ALA A 463 4.42 -3.75 29.06
C ALA A 463 4.77 -3.09 30.40
N ASP A 464 4.41 -3.69 31.53
CA ASP A 464 4.58 -3.10 32.88
C ASP A 464 5.77 -3.63 33.67
N THR A 465 6.51 -4.59 33.16
CA THR A 465 7.72 -5.04 33.84
C THR A 465 8.95 -4.62 33.05
N GLN A 466 9.59 -3.62 33.61
CA GLN A 466 10.99 -3.21 33.52
C GLN A 466 11.29 -1.92 32.71
N MET A 467 11.37 -0.84 33.50
CA MET A 467 12.41 0.18 33.34
C MET A 467 13.83 -0.45 33.40
#